data_fbba6801c70e1ee42bccaecdfccda28b
#
_entry.id   fbba6801c70e1ee42bccaecdfccda28b
#
_cell.length_a   1.000
_cell.length_b   1.000
_cell.length_c   1.000
_cell.angle_alpha   90.00
_cell.angle_beta   90.00
_cell.angle_gamma   90.00
#
_symmetry.space_group_name_H-M   'P 1'
#
loop_
_entity.id
_entity.type
_entity.pdbx_description
1 polymer ?
#
loop_
_entity_poly.entity_id
_entity_poly.type
_entity_poly.pdbx_seq_one_letter_code
_entity_poly.pdbx_strand_id
1 'polypeptide(L)'
;MKETVHFTKMQGAGNDYIYVDTEQYNIPDPEKAAIAWSAYHTGIGSDGLVLIGKPHDGRRADYSMRIFNADGSEAMMCGNASRCIGKYLYEKGLTRKDTIRLETLSGVKILRLHIQEDKKTVDSVTVDEPTTPCVSSMPMVQKR
;
A
#
# COMPACT_ATOMS: atom_id res chain seq x y z
N MET A 1 -2.14 -9.58 27.00
CA MET A 1 -0.81 -9.42 26.45
C MET A 1 -0.84 -8.45 25.28
N LYS A 2 0.00 -7.43 25.33
CA LYS A 2 0.03 -6.45 24.26
C LYS A 2 0.95 -6.91 23.15
N GLU A 3 0.42 -6.92 21.94
CA GLU A 3 1.21 -7.18 20.76
C GLU A 3 1.82 -5.90 20.25
N THR A 4 3.10 -5.95 19.89
CA THR A 4 3.77 -4.81 19.27
C THR A 4 3.63 -4.95 17.76
N VAL A 5 3.06 -3.95 17.13
CA VAL A 5 2.90 -3.92 15.69
C VAL A 5 3.85 -2.87 15.12
N HIS A 6 4.72 -3.30 14.22
CA HIS A 6 5.58 -2.37 13.51
C HIS A 6 4.88 -1.89 12.26
N PHE A 7 4.99 -0.61 11.99
CA PHE A 7 4.35 0.00 10.83
C PHE A 7 5.33 0.90 10.09
N THR A 8 4.98 1.24 8.87
CA THR A 8 5.71 2.23 8.09
C THR A 8 4.74 3.33 7.73
N LYS A 9 5.17 4.57 7.92
CA LYS A 9 4.36 5.72 7.53
C LYS A 9 4.93 6.31 6.26
N MET A 10 4.11 6.44 5.23
CA MET A 10 4.56 6.95 3.95
C MET A 10 3.60 7.98 3.40
N GLN A 11 4.13 8.93 2.66
CA GLN A 11 3.36 9.94 1.96
C GLN A 11 3.54 9.77 0.45
N GLY A 12 2.45 9.92 -0.28
CA GLY A 12 2.49 9.93 -1.73
C GLY A 12 1.46 10.92 -2.24
N ALA A 13 1.90 11.95 -2.96
CA ALA A 13 1.02 12.96 -3.57
C ALA A 13 0.01 13.57 -2.59
N GLY A 14 0.44 13.82 -1.36
CA GLY A 14 -0.41 14.46 -0.36
C GLY A 14 -1.16 13.51 0.55
N ASN A 15 -1.15 12.21 0.29
CA ASN A 15 -1.76 11.22 1.16
C ASN A 15 -0.74 10.63 2.12
N ASP A 16 -1.11 10.54 3.38
CA ASP A 16 -0.24 10.06 4.46
C ASP A 16 -0.91 8.87 5.12
N TYR A 17 -0.38 7.67 4.91
CA TYR A 17 -0.97 6.44 5.42
C TYR A 17 -0.01 5.68 6.31
N ILE A 18 -0.59 4.90 7.22
CA ILE A 18 0.13 3.91 8.02
C ILE A 18 0.03 2.58 7.28
N TYR A 19 1.17 1.94 7.03
CA TYR A 19 1.24 0.67 6.29
C TYR A 19 1.64 -0.45 7.24
N VAL A 20 0.87 -1.53 7.24
CA VAL A 20 1.13 -2.71 8.08
C VAL A 20 1.16 -3.96 7.20
N ASP A 21 2.18 -4.79 7.43
CA ASP A 21 2.31 -6.08 6.76
C ASP A 21 1.51 -7.12 7.54
N THR A 22 0.38 -7.54 7.00
CA THR A 22 -0.51 -8.50 7.67
C THR A 22 0.00 -9.94 7.61
N GLU A 23 1.07 -10.19 6.88
CA GLU A 23 1.75 -11.49 6.97
C GLU A 23 2.52 -11.62 8.27
N GLN A 24 2.91 -10.50 8.87
CA GLN A 24 3.63 -10.46 10.14
C GLN A 24 2.71 -10.19 11.32
N TYR A 25 1.68 -9.37 11.11
CA TYR A 25 0.82 -8.91 12.20
C TYR A 25 -0.64 -9.12 11.85
N ASN A 26 -1.37 -9.72 12.77
CA ASN A 26 -2.81 -9.90 12.60
C ASN A 26 -3.55 -8.68 13.12
N ILE A 27 -4.36 -8.08 12.27
CA ILE A 27 -5.21 -6.95 12.65
C ILE A 27 -6.65 -7.41 12.57
N PRO A 28 -7.22 -7.90 13.69
CA PRO A 28 -8.56 -8.50 13.67
C PRO A 28 -9.68 -7.52 13.38
N ASP A 29 -9.50 -6.26 13.72
CA ASP A 29 -10.50 -5.22 13.46
C ASP A 29 -9.83 -4.02 12.82
N PRO A 30 -9.63 -4.05 11.48
CA PRO A 30 -8.93 -2.97 10.79
C PRO A 30 -9.64 -1.63 10.88
N GLU A 31 -10.98 -1.63 10.91
CA GLU A 31 -11.77 -0.40 10.99
C GLU A 31 -11.47 0.36 12.27
N LYS A 32 -11.49 -0.35 13.40
CA LYS A 32 -11.18 0.27 14.69
C LYS A 32 -9.72 0.69 14.77
N ALA A 33 -8.81 -0.13 14.23
CA ALA A 33 -7.40 0.22 14.19
C ALA A 33 -7.17 1.49 13.38
N ALA A 34 -7.85 1.62 12.24
CA ALA A 34 -7.72 2.81 11.40
C ALA A 34 -8.16 4.06 12.15
N ILE A 35 -9.28 4.01 12.85
CA ILE A 35 -9.78 5.15 13.62
C ILE A 35 -8.80 5.52 14.73
N ALA A 36 -8.38 4.53 15.52
CA ALA A 36 -7.53 4.78 16.68
C ALA A 36 -6.14 5.26 16.29
N TRP A 37 -5.54 4.64 15.30
CA TRP A 37 -4.16 4.96 14.91
C TRP A 37 -4.05 6.22 14.07
N SER A 38 -5.11 6.57 13.34
CA SER A 38 -5.10 7.76 12.49
C SER A 38 -5.32 9.05 13.25
N ALA A 39 -5.79 8.98 14.48
CA ALA A 39 -6.05 10.18 15.27
C ALA A 39 -4.76 10.95 15.56
N TYR A 40 -4.80 12.27 15.35
CA TYR A 40 -3.58 13.08 15.44
C TYR A 40 -3.09 13.33 16.85
N HIS A 41 -3.96 13.38 17.83
CA HIS A 41 -3.56 13.73 19.19
C HIS A 41 -3.42 12.53 20.12
N THR A 42 -4.08 11.41 19.78
CA THR A 42 -4.07 10.24 20.64
C THR A 42 -3.49 9.01 19.95
N GLY A 43 -3.29 9.07 18.65
CA GLY A 43 -2.70 7.99 17.87
C GLY A 43 -1.47 8.47 17.12
N ILE A 44 -1.15 7.80 16.03
CA ILE A 44 0.01 8.11 15.19
C ILE A 44 -0.25 9.34 14.33
N GLY A 45 -1.50 9.51 13.89
CA GLY A 45 -1.88 10.58 12.98
C GLY A 45 -1.64 10.22 11.52
N SER A 46 -2.70 10.07 10.74
CA SER A 46 -2.58 9.74 9.33
C SER A 46 -3.94 9.92 8.64
N ASP A 47 -3.93 9.79 7.32
CA ASP A 47 -5.16 9.79 6.53
C ASP A 47 -5.87 8.44 6.58
N GLY A 48 -5.17 7.40 6.99
CA GLY A 48 -5.76 6.08 7.10
C GLY A 48 -4.73 4.98 7.30
N LEU A 49 -5.23 3.75 7.20
CA LEU A 49 -4.47 2.53 7.42
C LEU A 49 -4.49 1.69 6.15
N VAL A 50 -3.33 1.22 5.72
CA VAL A 50 -3.21 0.33 4.57
C VAL A 50 -2.64 -1.00 5.05
N LEU A 51 -3.34 -2.08 4.73
CA LEU A 51 -2.90 -3.42 5.04
C LEU A 51 -2.35 -4.07 3.78
N ILE A 52 -1.15 -4.60 3.88
CA ILE A 52 -0.49 -5.32 2.79
C ILE A 52 -0.42 -6.79 3.18
N GLY A 53 -0.87 -7.67 2.31
CA GLY A 53 -0.87 -9.09 2.63
C GLY A 53 -0.80 -9.98 1.41
N LYS A 54 -1.12 -11.25 1.63
CA LYS A 54 -1.16 -12.21 0.54
C LYS A 54 -2.42 -12.05 -0.28
N PRO A 55 -2.36 -12.29 -1.60
CA PRO A 55 -3.55 -12.25 -2.42
C PRO A 55 -4.44 -13.48 -2.16
N HIS A 56 -5.70 -13.37 -2.52
CA HIS A 56 -6.61 -14.52 -2.46
C HIS A 56 -6.21 -15.60 -3.45
N ASP A 57 -5.72 -15.19 -4.61
CA ASP A 57 -5.26 -16.11 -5.64
C ASP A 57 -3.86 -15.72 -6.08
N GLY A 58 -2.87 -16.51 -5.66
CA GLY A 58 -1.46 -16.26 -5.99
C GLY A 58 -1.12 -16.38 -7.45
N ARG A 59 -2.00 -16.96 -8.27
CA ARG A 59 -1.79 -17.01 -9.71
C ARG A 59 -2.12 -15.69 -10.39
N ARG A 60 -3.00 -14.89 -9.78
CA ARG A 60 -3.48 -13.64 -10.36
C ARG A 60 -2.77 -12.42 -9.83
N ALA A 61 -2.24 -12.52 -8.62
CA ALA A 61 -1.60 -11.37 -7.96
C ALA A 61 -0.44 -11.84 -7.09
N ASP A 62 0.45 -10.92 -6.80
CA ASP A 62 1.61 -11.18 -5.94
C ASP A 62 1.34 -10.75 -4.51
N TYR A 63 0.57 -9.69 -4.32
CA TYR A 63 0.22 -9.13 -3.02
C TYR A 63 -1.21 -8.61 -3.05
N SER A 64 -1.75 -8.36 -1.88
CA SER A 64 -3.06 -7.73 -1.74
C SER A 64 -2.98 -6.47 -0.90
N MET A 65 -3.96 -5.61 -1.05
CA MET A 65 -4.04 -4.34 -0.34
C MET A 65 -5.46 -4.09 0.13
N ARG A 66 -5.59 -3.63 1.36
CA ARG A 66 -6.85 -3.07 1.87
C ARG A 66 -6.56 -1.70 2.45
N ILE A 67 -7.45 -0.75 2.22
CA ILE A 67 -7.29 0.63 2.68
C ILE A 67 -8.47 1.00 3.54
N PHE A 68 -8.18 1.54 4.73
CA PHE A 68 -9.20 2.05 5.64
C PHE A 68 -8.92 3.52 5.89
N ASN A 69 -9.91 4.35 5.65
CA ASN A 69 -9.80 5.78 5.91
C ASN A 69 -9.74 6.05 7.42
N ALA A 70 -9.39 7.27 7.78
CA ALA A 70 -9.28 7.64 9.20
C ALA A 70 -10.60 7.49 9.96
N ASP A 71 -11.73 7.50 9.27
CA ASP A 71 -13.05 7.30 9.89
C ASP A 71 -13.44 5.81 10.00
N GLY A 72 -12.56 4.91 9.55
CA GLY A 72 -12.80 3.47 9.60
C GLY A 72 -13.45 2.89 8.35
N SER A 73 -13.90 3.70 7.41
CA SER A 73 -14.50 3.20 6.19
C SER A 73 -13.45 2.60 5.27
N GLU A 74 -13.81 1.52 4.59
CA GLU A 74 -12.90 0.87 3.65
C GLU A 74 -13.01 1.48 2.27
N ALA A 75 -11.88 1.86 1.68
CA ALA A 75 -11.82 2.38 0.32
C ALA A 75 -11.55 1.25 -0.65
N MET A 76 -12.07 1.37 -1.87
CA MET A 76 -11.88 0.35 -2.89
C MET A 76 -10.46 0.33 -3.43
N MET A 77 -9.88 1.50 -3.65
CA MET A 77 -8.54 1.61 -4.21
C MET A 77 -8.04 3.05 -4.08
N CYS A 78 -6.76 3.19 -3.88
CA CYS A 78 -6.09 4.49 -3.88
C CYS A 78 -4.78 4.36 -4.67
N GLY A 79 -4.66 5.10 -5.77
CA GLY A 79 -3.47 5.06 -6.61
C GLY A 79 -2.21 5.44 -5.85
N ASN A 80 -2.31 6.44 -4.99
CA ASN A 80 -1.16 6.89 -4.20
C ASN A 80 -0.69 5.81 -3.22
N ALA A 81 -1.63 5.16 -2.54
CA ALA A 81 -1.29 4.06 -1.64
C ALA A 81 -0.67 2.89 -2.40
N SER A 82 -1.21 2.57 -3.58
CA SER A 82 -0.67 1.50 -4.41
C SER A 82 0.78 1.76 -4.80
N ARG A 83 1.10 2.99 -5.16
CA ARG A 83 2.47 3.37 -5.51
C ARG A 83 3.41 3.27 -4.31
N CYS A 84 2.95 3.71 -3.15
CA CYS A 84 3.73 3.58 -1.92
C CYS A 84 3.98 2.10 -1.57
N ILE A 85 3.00 1.23 -1.80
CA ILE A 85 3.17 -0.20 -1.58
C ILE A 85 4.26 -0.77 -2.48
N GLY A 86 4.24 -0.40 -3.77
CA GLY A 86 5.27 -0.87 -4.70
C GLY A 86 6.66 -0.48 -4.24
N LYS A 87 6.83 0.78 -3.86
CA LYS A 87 8.10 1.27 -3.35
C LYS A 87 8.49 0.53 -2.06
N TYR A 88 7.55 0.38 -1.13
CA TYR A 88 7.79 -0.30 0.13
C TYR A 88 8.26 -1.75 -0.08
N LEU A 89 7.54 -2.50 -0.91
CA LEU A 89 7.85 -3.91 -1.13
C LEU A 89 9.25 -4.11 -1.70
N TYR A 90 9.64 -3.26 -2.63
CA TYR A 90 10.95 -3.38 -3.25
C TYR A 90 12.06 -2.92 -2.31
N GLU A 91 11.91 -1.76 -1.70
CA GLU A 91 12.97 -1.18 -0.86
C GLU A 91 13.18 -1.93 0.45
N LYS A 92 12.15 -2.60 0.95
CA LYS A 92 12.29 -3.46 2.13
C LYS A 92 12.81 -4.85 1.80
N GLY A 93 13.02 -5.14 0.53
CA GLY A 93 13.55 -6.43 0.11
C GLY A 93 12.53 -7.56 0.10
N LEU A 94 11.23 -7.24 0.15
CA LEU A 94 10.18 -8.24 0.12
C LEU A 94 9.93 -8.78 -1.28
N THR A 95 10.31 -8.02 -2.30
CA THR A 95 10.25 -8.45 -3.68
C THR A 95 11.45 -7.91 -4.44
N ARG A 96 11.85 -8.62 -5.51
CA ARG A 96 12.88 -8.15 -6.43
C ARG A 96 12.32 -7.85 -7.80
N LYS A 97 11.01 -7.99 -7.96
CA LYS A 97 10.35 -7.74 -9.22
C LYS A 97 10.19 -6.25 -9.44
N ASP A 98 10.35 -5.82 -10.68
CA ASP A 98 10.05 -4.45 -11.08
C ASP A 98 8.60 -4.29 -11.52
N THR A 99 7.86 -5.38 -11.62
CA THR A 99 6.43 -5.38 -11.95
C THR A 99 5.71 -6.23 -10.91
N ILE A 100 4.77 -5.61 -10.21
CA ILE A 100 4.03 -6.27 -9.14
C ILE A 100 2.54 -6.25 -9.47
N ARG A 101 1.90 -7.41 -9.32
CA ARG A 101 0.45 -7.51 -9.48
C ARG A 101 -0.16 -7.36 -8.08
N LEU A 102 -0.96 -6.33 -7.90
CA LEU A 102 -1.57 -6.00 -6.61
C LEU A 102 -3.08 -6.19 -6.65
N GLU A 103 -3.57 -7.09 -5.80
CA GLU A 103 -5.00 -7.32 -5.66
C GLU A 103 -5.63 -6.23 -4.80
N THR A 104 -6.67 -5.59 -5.31
CA THR A 104 -7.43 -4.57 -4.58
C THR A 104 -8.91 -4.88 -4.66
N LEU A 105 -9.74 -4.15 -3.94
CA LEU A 105 -11.19 -4.31 -4.02
C LEU A 105 -11.74 -3.96 -5.40
N SER A 106 -11.02 -3.15 -6.17
CA SER A 106 -11.43 -2.82 -7.54
C SER A 106 -10.68 -3.64 -8.59
N GLY A 107 -10.08 -4.76 -8.20
CA GLY A 107 -9.42 -5.69 -9.11
C GLY A 107 -7.91 -5.67 -8.98
N VAL A 108 -7.25 -6.43 -9.83
CA VAL A 108 -5.80 -6.52 -9.83
C VAL A 108 -5.21 -5.35 -10.59
N LYS A 109 -4.27 -4.67 -9.98
CA LYS A 109 -3.55 -3.55 -10.59
C LYS A 109 -2.11 -3.97 -10.86
N ILE A 110 -1.53 -3.42 -11.90
CA ILE A 110 -0.13 -3.69 -12.23
C ILE A 110 0.70 -2.48 -11.79
N LEU A 111 1.65 -2.73 -10.92
CA LEU A 111 2.58 -1.70 -10.45
C LEU A 111 3.90 -1.88 -11.19
N ARG A 112 4.29 -0.86 -11.93
CA ARG A 112 5.59 -0.87 -12.63
C ARG A 112 6.54 0.04 -11.88
N LEU A 113 7.60 -0.54 -11.34
CA LEU A 113 8.55 0.17 -10.53
C LEU A 113 9.68 0.70 -11.41
N HIS A 114 9.95 1.98 -11.27
CA HIS A 114 11.08 2.61 -11.96
C HIS A 114 12.23 2.67 -10.98
N ILE A 115 13.13 1.69 -11.10
CA ILE A 115 14.20 1.46 -10.15
C ILE A 115 15.43 2.23 -10.57
N GLN A 116 16.11 2.85 -9.59
CA GLN A 116 17.34 3.60 -9.86
C GLN A 116 18.50 2.67 -10.17
N GLU A 117 19.61 3.24 -10.61
CA GLU A 117 20.79 2.48 -10.99
C GLU A 117 21.39 1.69 -9.82
N ASP A 118 21.18 2.14 -8.58
CA ASP A 118 21.65 1.42 -7.40
C ASP A 118 20.92 0.10 -7.18
N LYS A 119 19.80 -0.12 -7.91
CA LYS A 119 18.95 -1.31 -7.82
C LYS A 119 18.36 -1.52 -6.42
N LYS A 120 18.33 -0.46 -5.62
CA LYS A 120 17.81 -0.49 -4.25
C LYS A 120 16.69 0.52 -4.04
N THR A 121 16.69 1.59 -4.82
CA THR A 121 15.76 2.70 -4.65
C THR A 121 14.76 2.74 -5.78
N VAL A 122 13.49 2.88 -5.45
CA VAL A 122 12.42 3.06 -6.43
C VAL A 122 12.22 4.56 -6.62
N ASP A 123 12.45 5.03 -7.84
CA ASP A 123 12.30 6.44 -8.18
C ASP A 123 10.85 6.85 -8.31
N SER A 124 10.06 6.02 -8.99
CA SER A 124 8.64 6.25 -9.18
C SER A 124 7.93 4.93 -9.45
N VAL A 125 6.61 4.95 -9.41
CA VAL A 125 5.78 3.77 -9.68
C VAL A 125 4.63 4.18 -10.58
N THR A 126 4.39 3.39 -11.62
CA THR A 126 3.25 3.56 -12.51
C THR A 126 2.21 2.50 -12.18
N VAL A 127 0.96 2.91 -12.03
CA VAL A 127 -0.15 1.99 -11.75
C VAL A 127 -0.99 1.81 -12.99
N ASP A 128 -1.10 0.59 -13.49
CA ASP A 128 -1.91 0.26 -14.65
C ASP A 128 -3.09 -0.60 -14.25
N GLU A 129 -4.20 -0.43 -14.96
CA GLU A 129 -5.38 -1.27 -14.80
C GLU A 129 -5.52 -2.12 -16.04
N PRO A 130 -5.08 -3.38 -16.00
CA PRO A 130 -5.02 -4.19 -17.23
C PRO A 130 -6.36 -4.48 -17.86
N THR A 131 -7.45 -4.40 -17.10
CA THR A 131 -8.77 -4.72 -17.61
C THR A 131 -9.61 -3.51 -17.97
N THR A 132 -9.10 -2.32 -17.73
CA THR A 132 -9.85 -1.09 -17.99
C THR A 132 -9.16 -0.30 -19.08
N PRO A 133 -9.83 -0.04 -20.19
CA PRO A 133 -9.21 0.70 -21.28
C PRO A 133 -8.94 2.16 -20.94
N CYS A 134 -9.67 2.69 -20.02
CA CYS A 134 -9.44 4.06 -19.61
C CYS A 134 -8.31 4.09 -18.62
N VAL A 135 -7.19 4.52 -19.08
CA VAL A 135 -6.11 4.56 -18.19
C VAL A 135 -5.66 5.90 -17.87
N SER A 136 -5.64 6.20 -16.68
CA SER A 136 -4.75 7.22 -16.26
C SER A 136 -3.58 6.53 -15.62
N SER A 137 -2.62 6.19 -16.40
CA SER A 137 -1.38 5.81 -15.80
C SER A 137 -0.69 7.10 -15.44
N MET A 138 -0.65 7.39 -14.18
CA MET A 138 0.04 8.57 -13.70
C MET A 138 1.33 8.14 -13.05
N PRO A 139 2.46 8.53 -13.60
CA PRO A 139 3.71 8.35 -12.91
C PRO A 139 3.67 9.13 -11.62
N MET A 140 4.18 8.55 -10.57
CA MET A 140 4.19 9.20 -9.29
C MET A 140 5.57 9.28 -8.72
N VAL A 141 5.96 10.48 -8.36
CA VAL A 141 7.21 10.70 -7.67
C VAL A 141 6.97 10.49 -6.19
N GLN A 142 7.72 9.57 -5.60
CA GLN A 142 7.61 9.32 -4.19
C GLN A 142 8.42 10.30 -3.39
N LYS A 143 7.80 10.88 -2.39
CA LYS A 143 8.50 11.72 -1.43
C LYS A 143 8.53 11.03 -0.09
N ARG A 144 9.57 11.24 0.62
CA ARG A 144 9.77 10.69 1.94
C ARG A 144 9.90 11.73 2.96
#